data_9501c187cec33a86e0aec94ebeac5697
#
_entry.id   9501c187cec33a86e0aec94ebeac5697
#
_cell.length_a   1.000
_cell.length_b   1.000
_cell.length_c   1.000
_cell.angle_alpha   90.00
_cell.angle_beta   90.00
_cell.angle_gamma   90.00
#
_symmetry.space_group_name_H-M   'P 1'
#
loop_
_entity.id
_entity.type
_entity.pdbx_description
1 polymer ?
#
loop_
_entity_poly.entity_id
_entity_poly.type
_entity_poly.pdbx_seq_one_letter_code
_entity_poly.pdbx_strand_id
1 'polypeptide(L)'
;KQVFEYDEVMNNQRRAVYTERRRVLDGRELKKQVIGYGERTMNEIVEAYVNPDLPPEEWDVSQLVSKVKEFVYLLDDLQPDQLQGLSMDDLKAFLQEQLRNAYDLKEGQIEELRPGLMREAERFFILQQIDTLWREHLQAMDALRESVGLRGYGQKDPLIEYKNEGYDMFLEMMTNMRRNVIYSMFMFQPAPPAAAQTTSA
;
A
#
# COMPACT_ATOMS: atom_id res chain seq x y z
N LYS A 1 14.08 -9.11 32.10
CA LYS A 1 14.77 -8.34 31.03
C LYS A 1 14.38 -8.82 29.64
N GLN A 2 14.39 -10.12 29.36
CA GLN A 2 14.05 -10.68 28.05
C GLN A 2 12.59 -10.43 27.63
N VAL A 3 11.62 -10.62 28.54
CA VAL A 3 10.19 -10.38 28.25
C VAL A 3 9.95 -8.92 27.84
N PHE A 4 10.62 -8.00 28.52
CA PHE A 4 10.54 -6.57 28.20
C PHE A 4 11.04 -6.27 26.77
N GLU A 5 12.12 -6.91 26.34
CA GLU A 5 12.69 -6.70 25.01
C GLU A 5 11.77 -7.22 23.89
N TYR A 6 11.08 -8.34 24.10
CA TYR A 6 10.02 -8.81 23.18
C TYR A 6 8.85 -7.82 23.10
N ASP A 7 8.40 -7.35 24.24
CA ASP A 7 7.28 -6.41 24.31
C ASP A 7 7.62 -5.06 23.69
N GLU A 8 8.88 -4.62 23.78
CA GLU A 8 9.34 -3.39 23.15
C GLU A 8 9.25 -3.43 21.63
N VAL A 9 9.55 -4.58 20.99
CA VAL A 9 9.37 -4.77 19.54
C VAL A 9 7.92 -4.50 19.16
N MET A 10 6.97 -5.10 19.86
CA MET A 10 5.54 -4.89 19.59
C MET A 10 5.09 -3.47 19.86
N ASN A 11 5.59 -2.85 20.92
CA ASN A 11 5.25 -1.46 21.24
C ASN A 11 5.73 -0.48 20.18
N ASN A 12 6.92 -0.70 19.61
CA ASN A 12 7.44 0.13 18.52
C ASN A 12 6.59 0.01 17.26
N GLN A 13 6.20 -1.19 16.89
CA GLN A 13 5.32 -1.44 15.75
C GLN A 13 3.93 -0.84 15.98
N ARG A 14 3.37 -0.99 17.18
CA ARG A 14 2.07 -0.39 17.55
C ARG A 14 2.09 1.13 17.43
N ARG A 15 3.15 1.78 17.88
CA ARG A 15 3.28 3.24 17.75
C ARG A 15 3.26 3.69 16.29
N ALA A 16 3.97 2.97 15.42
CA ALA A 16 3.98 3.28 13.98
C ALA A 16 2.60 3.16 13.35
N VAL A 17 1.89 2.07 13.64
CA VAL A 17 0.52 1.83 13.15
C VAL A 17 -0.45 2.88 13.69
N TYR A 18 -0.38 3.20 14.97
CA TYR A 18 -1.25 4.19 15.60
C TYR A 18 -0.98 5.61 15.09
N THR A 19 0.26 5.93 14.73
CA THR A 19 0.60 7.20 14.10
C THR A 19 -0.07 7.32 12.73
N GLU A 20 0.02 6.30 11.88
CA GLU A 20 -0.69 6.26 10.60
C GLU A 20 -2.21 6.37 10.78
N ARG A 21 -2.76 5.61 11.69
CA ARG A 21 -4.20 5.62 11.99
C ARG A 21 -4.68 7.00 12.46
N ARG A 22 -3.91 7.65 13.30
CA ARG A 22 -4.22 8.99 13.79
C ARG A 22 -4.24 10.04 12.68
N ARG A 23 -3.29 9.96 11.75
CA ARG A 23 -3.26 10.85 10.57
C ARG A 23 -4.54 10.75 9.75
N VAL A 24 -5.05 9.52 9.59
CA VAL A 24 -6.31 9.27 8.87
C VAL A 24 -7.51 9.85 9.63
N LEU A 25 -7.57 9.64 10.93
CA LEU A 25 -8.65 10.18 11.78
C LEU A 25 -8.65 11.70 11.84
N ASP A 26 -7.47 12.32 11.82
CA ASP A 26 -7.31 13.77 11.73
C ASP A 26 -7.87 14.33 10.41
N GLY A 27 -7.70 13.57 9.32
CA GLY A 27 -8.38 13.79 8.06
C GLY A 27 -7.96 15.00 7.24
N ARG A 28 -6.91 15.73 7.65
CA ARG A 28 -6.51 16.97 6.98
C ARG A 28 -5.81 16.75 5.64
N GLU A 29 -5.12 15.62 5.49
CA GLU A 29 -4.25 15.36 4.35
C GLU A 29 -4.50 13.97 3.73
N LEU A 30 -5.76 13.53 3.71
CA LEU A 30 -6.11 12.18 3.21
C LEU A 30 -5.62 11.92 1.79
N LYS A 31 -5.87 12.86 0.87
CA LYS A 31 -5.41 12.74 -0.52
C LYS A 31 -3.90 12.61 -0.61
N LYS A 32 -3.18 13.47 0.09
CA LYS A 32 -1.72 13.45 0.11
C LYS A 32 -1.19 12.13 0.67
N GLN A 33 -1.83 11.59 1.70
CA GLN A 33 -1.47 10.30 2.29
C GLN A 33 -1.66 9.17 1.30
N VAL A 34 -2.80 9.11 0.61
CA VAL A 34 -3.08 8.08 -0.40
C VAL A 34 -2.13 8.20 -1.59
N ILE A 35 -1.91 9.41 -2.10
CA ILE A 35 -0.94 9.64 -3.19
C ILE A 35 0.46 9.19 -2.77
N GLY A 36 0.87 9.47 -1.54
CA GLY A 36 2.15 8.97 -1.00
C GLY A 36 2.23 7.45 -1.00
N TYR A 37 1.16 6.76 -0.65
CA TYR A 37 1.09 5.29 -0.75
C TYR A 37 1.26 4.82 -2.20
N GLY A 38 0.61 5.49 -3.13
CA GLY A 38 0.70 5.17 -4.54
C GLY A 38 2.09 5.39 -5.13
N GLU A 39 2.70 6.51 -4.81
CA GLU A 39 4.07 6.83 -5.26
C GLU A 39 5.07 5.80 -4.75
N ARG A 40 4.96 5.43 -3.48
CA ARG A 40 5.80 4.40 -2.88
C ARG A 40 5.56 3.03 -3.51
N THR A 41 4.31 2.69 -3.81
CA THR A 41 3.96 1.46 -4.52
C THR A 41 4.58 1.42 -5.91
N MET A 42 4.55 2.54 -6.66
CA MET A 42 5.19 2.62 -7.97
C MET A 42 6.69 2.42 -7.88
N ASN A 43 7.36 3.03 -6.90
CA ASN A 43 8.79 2.83 -6.67
C ASN A 43 9.13 1.37 -6.37
N GLU A 44 8.36 0.72 -5.52
CA GLU A 44 8.54 -0.69 -5.16
C GLU A 44 8.34 -1.62 -6.36
N ILE A 45 7.37 -1.33 -7.22
CA ILE A 45 7.14 -2.09 -8.46
C ILE A 45 8.33 -1.92 -9.42
N VAL A 46 8.83 -0.71 -9.61
CA VAL A 46 10.02 -0.47 -10.43
C VAL A 46 11.21 -1.27 -9.89
N GLU A 47 11.48 -1.18 -8.61
CA GLU A 47 12.59 -1.90 -7.96
C GLU A 47 12.47 -3.42 -8.07
N ALA A 48 11.24 -3.95 -8.11
CA ALA A 48 11.01 -5.39 -8.24
C ALA A 48 11.19 -5.92 -9.66
N TYR A 49 10.93 -5.11 -10.69
CA TYR A 49 10.94 -5.52 -12.10
C TYR A 49 12.14 -5.01 -12.90
N VAL A 50 12.95 -4.14 -12.32
CA VAL A 50 14.10 -3.53 -12.97
C VAL A 50 15.37 -3.98 -12.26
N ASN A 51 16.29 -4.59 -13.01
CA ASN A 51 17.60 -4.96 -12.48
C ASN A 51 18.59 -3.79 -12.69
N PRO A 52 19.05 -3.11 -11.62
CA PRO A 52 19.96 -1.99 -11.74
C PRO A 52 21.35 -2.36 -12.28
N ASP A 53 21.70 -3.64 -12.27
CA ASP A 53 22.96 -4.13 -12.81
C ASP A 53 22.97 -4.30 -14.33
N LEU A 54 21.78 -4.21 -14.95
CA LEU A 54 21.61 -4.25 -16.40
C LEU A 54 21.41 -2.85 -16.96
N PRO A 55 21.83 -2.60 -18.22
CA PRO A 55 21.52 -1.34 -18.88
C PRO A 55 20.02 -1.21 -19.17
N PRO A 56 19.47 0.01 -19.22
CA PRO A 56 18.03 0.22 -19.41
C PRO A 56 17.42 -0.47 -20.65
N GLU A 57 18.21 -0.66 -21.69
CA GLU A 57 17.75 -1.31 -22.93
C GLU A 57 17.45 -2.80 -22.76
N GLU A 58 17.98 -3.43 -21.72
CA GLU A 58 17.79 -4.85 -21.41
C GLU A 58 16.65 -5.11 -20.43
N TRP A 59 16.02 -4.07 -19.90
CA TRP A 59 14.91 -4.23 -18.97
C TRP A 59 13.62 -4.65 -19.67
N ASP A 60 12.89 -5.60 -19.07
CA ASP A 60 11.57 -6.00 -19.55
C ASP A 60 10.51 -5.03 -19.02
N VAL A 61 10.36 -3.93 -19.74
CA VAL A 61 9.38 -2.89 -19.38
C VAL A 61 7.93 -3.32 -19.62
N SER A 62 7.71 -4.37 -20.43
CA SER A 62 6.36 -4.90 -20.67
C SER A 62 5.76 -5.52 -19.40
N GLN A 63 6.55 -6.27 -18.63
CA GLN A 63 6.11 -6.81 -17.35
C GLN A 63 5.84 -5.71 -16.33
N LEU A 64 6.69 -4.69 -16.30
CA LEU A 64 6.51 -3.52 -15.45
C LEU A 64 5.17 -2.82 -15.75
N VAL A 65 4.88 -2.55 -17.01
CA VAL A 65 3.62 -1.94 -17.44
C VAL A 65 2.42 -2.79 -17.03
N SER A 66 2.48 -4.10 -17.26
CA SER A 66 1.41 -5.01 -16.86
C SER A 66 1.14 -4.96 -15.37
N LYS A 67 2.19 -4.92 -14.56
CA LYS A 67 2.05 -4.84 -13.09
C LYS A 67 1.45 -3.52 -12.63
N VAL A 68 1.89 -2.41 -13.21
CA VAL A 68 1.33 -1.09 -12.91
C VAL A 68 -0.17 -1.04 -13.22
N LYS A 69 -0.59 -1.59 -14.35
CA LYS A 69 -2.01 -1.64 -14.74
C LYS A 69 -2.89 -2.47 -13.82
N GLU A 70 -2.33 -3.47 -13.13
CA GLU A 70 -3.08 -4.22 -12.11
C GLU A 70 -3.53 -3.32 -10.95
N PHE A 71 -2.70 -2.38 -10.53
CA PHE A 71 -3.00 -1.46 -9.43
C PHE A 71 -3.78 -0.23 -9.89
N VAL A 72 -3.50 0.24 -11.10
CA VAL A 72 -4.07 1.48 -11.64
C VAL A 72 -4.67 1.20 -13.02
N TYR A 73 -5.89 0.68 -13.06
CA TYR A 73 -6.53 0.33 -14.32
C TYR A 73 -6.76 1.51 -15.26
N LEU A 74 -6.83 2.75 -14.72
CA LEU A 74 -6.99 3.96 -15.52
C LEU A 74 -5.74 4.27 -16.37
N LEU A 75 -4.64 3.55 -16.18
CA LEU A 75 -3.45 3.61 -17.03
C LEU A 75 -3.48 2.55 -18.14
N ASP A 76 -4.65 2.21 -18.63
CA ASP A 76 -4.86 1.20 -19.68
C ASP A 76 -4.20 1.56 -21.00
N ASP A 77 -3.99 2.85 -21.27
CA ASP A 77 -3.29 3.40 -22.45
C ASP A 77 -1.76 3.49 -22.29
N LEU A 78 -1.23 3.17 -21.10
CA LEU A 78 0.21 3.14 -20.87
C LEU A 78 0.87 2.06 -21.73
N GLN A 79 1.87 2.46 -22.52
CA GLN A 79 2.59 1.55 -23.42
C GLN A 79 4.05 1.37 -23.00
N PRO A 80 4.63 0.18 -23.21
CA PRO A 80 6.05 -0.05 -22.92
C PRO A 80 7.01 0.94 -23.60
N ASP A 81 6.67 1.43 -24.79
CA ASP A 81 7.48 2.39 -25.54
C ASP A 81 7.75 3.69 -24.78
N GLN A 82 6.79 4.10 -23.92
CA GLN A 82 6.92 5.31 -23.11
C GLN A 82 7.97 5.16 -22.01
N LEU A 83 8.31 3.94 -21.63
CA LEU A 83 9.25 3.60 -20.55
C LEU A 83 10.62 3.20 -21.10
N GLN A 84 10.71 2.90 -22.38
CA GLN A 84 11.94 2.40 -23.01
C GLN A 84 13.07 3.42 -22.92
N GLY A 85 14.24 2.98 -22.44
CA GLY A 85 15.43 3.82 -22.37
C GLY A 85 15.47 4.80 -21.21
N LEU A 86 14.45 4.84 -20.34
CA LEU A 86 14.47 5.68 -19.15
C LEU A 86 15.36 5.06 -18.07
N SER A 87 16.05 5.90 -17.30
CA SER A 87 16.77 5.47 -16.09
C SER A 87 15.79 5.00 -15.03
N MET A 88 16.27 4.30 -13.99
CA MET A 88 15.43 3.88 -12.86
C MET A 88 14.73 5.06 -12.20
N ASP A 89 15.44 6.15 -11.95
CA ASP A 89 14.88 7.37 -11.35
C ASP A 89 13.84 8.02 -12.24
N ASP A 90 14.07 8.06 -13.53
CA ASP A 90 13.12 8.62 -14.50
C ASP A 90 11.88 7.73 -14.65
N LEU A 91 12.03 6.40 -14.58
CA LEU A 91 10.89 5.47 -14.52
C LEU A 91 10.01 5.73 -13.30
N LYS A 92 10.62 5.87 -12.13
CA LYS A 92 9.90 6.16 -10.88
C LYS A 92 9.16 7.49 -10.98
N ALA A 93 9.84 8.54 -11.43
CA ALA A 93 9.24 9.87 -11.58
C ALA A 93 8.08 9.87 -12.59
N PHE A 94 8.26 9.21 -13.72
CA PHE A 94 7.23 9.09 -14.74
C PHE A 94 5.98 8.36 -14.22
N LEU A 95 6.16 7.21 -13.59
CA LEU A 95 5.05 6.42 -13.07
C LEU A 95 4.33 7.11 -11.91
N GLN A 96 5.06 7.84 -11.07
CA GLN A 96 4.45 8.66 -10.02
C GLN A 96 3.56 9.76 -10.60
N GLU A 97 4.02 10.42 -11.66
CA GLU A 97 3.23 11.45 -12.35
C GLU A 97 1.97 10.85 -12.98
N GLN A 98 2.11 9.71 -13.67
CA GLN A 98 0.96 9.00 -14.24
C GLN A 98 -0.05 8.59 -13.17
N LEU A 99 0.42 8.12 -12.03
CA LEU A 99 -0.43 7.79 -10.89
C LEU A 99 -1.22 9.01 -10.39
N ARG A 100 -0.55 10.14 -10.20
CA ARG A 100 -1.20 11.37 -9.74
C ARG A 100 -2.27 11.84 -10.71
N ASN A 101 -1.98 11.82 -12.00
CA ASN A 101 -2.94 12.19 -13.03
C ASN A 101 -4.16 11.26 -13.06
N ALA A 102 -3.93 9.95 -12.96
CA ALA A 102 -4.99 8.97 -12.90
C ALA A 102 -5.84 9.13 -11.63
N TYR A 103 -5.20 9.44 -10.50
CA TYR A 103 -5.91 9.68 -9.24
C TYR A 103 -6.79 10.94 -9.30
N ASP A 104 -6.29 12.02 -9.89
CA ASP A 104 -7.08 13.24 -10.10
C ASP A 104 -8.29 12.98 -11.00
N LEU A 105 -8.12 12.16 -12.03
CA LEU A 105 -9.22 11.75 -12.91
C LEU A 105 -10.27 10.95 -12.12
N LYS A 106 -9.83 9.98 -11.32
CA LYS A 106 -10.71 9.19 -10.46
C LYS A 106 -11.47 10.04 -9.46
N GLU A 107 -10.77 10.98 -8.82
CA GLU A 107 -11.37 11.93 -7.89
C GLU A 107 -12.49 12.74 -8.57
N GLY A 108 -12.23 13.26 -9.76
CA GLY A 108 -13.23 13.99 -10.52
C GLY A 108 -14.50 13.16 -10.77
N GLN A 109 -14.32 11.92 -11.20
CA GLN A 109 -15.44 11.00 -11.46
C GLN A 109 -16.25 10.70 -10.19
N ILE A 110 -15.59 10.49 -9.06
CA ILE A 110 -16.25 10.19 -7.78
C ILE A 110 -16.96 11.41 -7.22
N GLU A 111 -16.33 12.59 -7.27
CA GLU A 111 -16.91 13.85 -6.76
C GLU A 111 -18.12 14.30 -7.56
N GLU A 112 -18.20 13.98 -8.84
CA GLU A 112 -19.42 14.22 -9.65
C GLU A 112 -20.63 13.45 -9.13
N LEU A 113 -20.43 12.28 -8.52
CA LEU A 113 -21.51 11.48 -7.95
C LEU A 113 -22.02 12.06 -6.64
N ARG A 114 -21.12 12.48 -5.77
CA ARG A 114 -21.44 13.18 -4.53
C ARG A 114 -20.22 13.92 -4.00
N PRO A 115 -20.33 15.25 -3.73
CA PRO A 115 -19.23 16.00 -3.12
C PRO A 115 -18.79 15.40 -1.77
N GLY A 116 -17.49 15.29 -1.57
CA GLY A 116 -16.88 14.72 -0.36
C GLY A 116 -16.73 13.21 -0.35
N LEU A 117 -17.29 12.49 -1.35
CA LEU A 117 -17.27 11.03 -1.38
C LEU A 117 -15.85 10.47 -1.49
N MET A 118 -14.96 11.14 -2.24
CA MET A 118 -13.57 10.69 -2.37
C MET A 118 -12.85 10.68 -1.02
N ARG A 119 -13.00 11.72 -0.22
CA ARG A 119 -12.40 11.80 1.14
C ARG A 119 -12.98 10.75 2.08
N GLU A 120 -14.27 10.48 1.98
CA GLU A 120 -14.89 9.41 2.76
C GLU A 120 -14.34 8.03 2.39
N ALA A 121 -14.17 7.77 1.09
CA ALA A 121 -13.61 6.52 0.59
C ALA A 121 -12.16 6.32 1.05
N GLU A 122 -11.34 7.35 0.96
CA GLU A 122 -9.94 7.33 1.43
C GLU A 122 -9.87 6.97 2.91
N ARG A 123 -10.64 7.64 3.75
CA ARG A 123 -10.70 7.35 5.19
C ARG A 123 -11.13 5.91 5.45
N PHE A 124 -12.19 5.48 4.79
CA PHE A 124 -12.73 4.14 4.96
C PHE A 124 -11.71 3.06 4.60
N PHE A 125 -11.10 3.15 3.42
CA PHE A 125 -10.17 2.12 2.96
C PHE A 125 -8.87 2.08 3.76
N ILE A 126 -8.33 3.22 4.15
CA ILE A 126 -7.13 3.25 4.98
C ILE A 126 -7.40 2.62 6.34
N LEU A 127 -8.48 3.02 7.02
CA LEU A 127 -8.83 2.48 8.34
C LEU A 127 -9.12 0.97 8.26
N GLN A 128 -9.86 0.53 7.26
CA GLN A 128 -10.19 -0.88 7.05
C GLN A 128 -8.91 -1.71 6.89
N GLN A 129 -7.97 -1.27 6.07
CA GLN A 129 -6.72 -1.99 5.82
C GLN A 129 -5.82 -1.99 7.06
N ILE A 130 -5.65 -0.85 7.72
CA ILE A 130 -4.87 -0.77 8.96
C ILE A 130 -5.44 -1.73 10.00
N ASP A 131 -6.73 -1.67 10.27
CA ASP A 131 -7.34 -2.44 11.36
C ASP A 131 -7.30 -3.96 11.06
N THR A 132 -7.57 -4.35 9.82
CA THR A 132 -7.56 -5.76 9.41
C THR A 132 -6.14 -6.33 9.43
N LEU A 133 -5.18 -5.66 8.78
CA LEU A 133 -3.82 -6.15 8.67
C LEU A 133 -3.07 -6.12 10.00
N TRP A 134 -3.33 -5.12 10.82
CA TRP A 134 -2.75 -5.06 12.17
C TRP A 134 -3.21 -6.22 13.03
N ARG A 135 -4.49 -6.56 12.99
CA ARG A 135 -5.05 -7.72 13.72
C ARG A 135 -4.39 -9.03 13.29
N GLU A 136 -4.28 -9.24 11.99
CA GLU A 136 -3.60 -10.42 11.44
C GLU A 136 -2.11 -10.45 11.82
N HIS A 137 -1.47 -9.29 11.80
CA HIS A 137 -0.07 -9.15 12.17
C HIS A 137 0.20 -9.48 13.64
N LEU A 138 -0.68 -9.06 14.55
CA LEU A 138 -0.59 -9.42 15.95
C LEU A 138 -0.60 -10.93 16.16
N GLN A 139 -1.49 -11.64 15.46
CA GLN A 139 -1.54 -13.11 15.49
C GLN A 139 -0.26 -13.73 14.91
N ALA A 140 0.24 -13.19 13.82
CA ALA A 140 1.47 -13.67 13.20
C ALA A 140 2.70 -13.44 14.10
N MET A 141 2.78 -12.32 14.80
CA MET A 141 3.85 -12.02 15.74
C MET A 141 3.79 -12.94 16.99
N ASP A 142 2.59 -13.27 17.47
CA ASP A 142 2.45 -14.25 18.55
C ASP A 142 2.95 -15.64 18.12
N ALA A 143 2.59 -16.07 16.91
CA ALA A 143 3.07 -17.32 16.34
C ALA A 143 4.60 -17.32 16.14
N LEU A 144 5.16 -16.21 15.72
CA LEU A 144 6.62 -16.04 15.57
C LEU A 144 7.31 -16.17 16.93
N ARG A 145 6.77 -15.56 17.98
CA ARG A 145 7.34 -15.63 19.34
C ARG A 145 7.43 -17.06 19.84
N GLU A 146 6.39 -17.87 19.61
CA GLU A 146 6.41 -19.30 19.93
C GLU A 146 7.44 -20.05 19.07
N SER A 147 7.45 -19.79 17.77
CA SER A 147 8.35 -20.44 16.82
C SER A 147 9.82 -20.22 17.16
N VAL A 148 10.23 -19.00 17.45
CA VAL A 148 11.63 -18.70 17.79
C VAL A 148 12.05 -19.35 19.11
N GLY A 149 11.13 -19.46 20.07
CA GLY A 149 11.36 -20.18 21.32
C GLY A 149 11.65 -21.67 21.09
N LEU A 150 10.96 -22.29 20.17
CA LEU A 150 11.18 -23.70 19.80
C LEU A 150 12.47 -23.92 18.99
N ARG A 151 12.89 -22.94 18.20
CA ARG A 151 14.15 -23.00 17.43
C ARG A 151 15.39 -22.80 18.29
N GLY A 152 15.25 -22.30 19.52
CA GLY A 152 16.32 -21.80 20.38
C GLY A 152 17.30 -22.83 20.91
N TYR A 153 17.12 -24.12 20.61
CA TYR A 153 18.01 -25.18 21.11
C TYR A 153 19.28 -25.38 20.25
N GLY A 154 19.51 -24.60 19.24
CA GLY A 154 20.63 -24.84 18.34
C GLY A 154 21.70 -23.77 18.37
N GLN A 155 21.55 -22.67 17.71
CA GLN A 155 22.67 -21.76 17.45
C GLN A 155 22.27 -20.29 17.26
N LYS A 156 20.99 -19.96 17.33
CA LYS A 156 20.50 -18.60 17.09
C LYS A 156 19.79 -18.05 18.32
N ASP A 157 20.08 -16.78 18.63
CA ASP A 157 19.40 -16.09 19.71
C ASP A 157 17.92 -15.83 19.32
N PRO A 158 16.95 -16.41 20.06
CA PRO A 158 15.54 -16.25 19.77
C PRO A 158 15.08 -14.79 19.69
N LEU A 159 15.61 -13.91 20.52
CA LEU A 159 15.26 -12.49 20.51
C LEU A 159 15.72 -11.81 19.23
N ILE A 160 16.92 -12.09 18.75
CA ILE A 160 17.45 -11.55 17.49
C ILE A 160 16.62 -12.04 16.31
N GLU A 161 16.30 -13.33 16.26
CA GLU A 161 15.42 -13.91 15.25
C GLU A 161 14.04 -13.23 15.25
N TYR A 162 13.45 -13.06 16.43
CA TYR A 162 12.16 -12.35 16.57
C TYR A 162 12.22 -10.92 16.09
N LYS A 163 13.27 -10.17 16.43
CA LYS A 163 13.45 -8.79 15.97
C LYS A 163 13.57 -8.71 14.45
N ASN A 164 14.38 -9.55 13.85
CA ASN A 164 14.65 -9.53 12.41
C ASN A 164 13.45 -9.99 11.60
N GLU A 165 12.90 -11.17 11.90
CA GLU A 165 11.73 -11.69 11.19
C GLU A 165 10.48 -10.82 11.45
N GLY A 166 10.30 -10.35 12.67
CA GLY A 166 9.19 -9.47 13.02
C GLY A 166 9.25 -8.12 12.31
N TYR A 167 10.44 -7.58 12.11
CA TYR A 167 10.64 -6.37 11.33
C TYR A 167 10.28 -6.58 9.86
N ASP A 168 10.74 -7.67 9.25
CA ASP A 168 10.42 -8.00 7.87
C ASP A 168 8.90 -8.20 7.67
N MET A 169 8.26 -8.90 8.60
CA MET A 169 6.81 -9.09 8.59
C MET A 169 6.05 -7.77 8.73
N PHE A 170 6.54 -6.86 9.56
CA PHE A 170 5.95 -5.53 9.72
C PHE A 170 6.08 -4.69 8.45
N LEU A 171 7.24 -4.69 7.81
CA LEU A 171 7.45 -4.01 6.53
C LEU A 171 6.54 -4.56 5.44
N GLU A 172 6.38 -5.88 5.38
CA GLU A 172 5.46 -6.53 4.44
C GLU A 172 4.00 -6.13 4.70
N MET A 173 3.58 -6.10 5.96
CA MET A 173 2.25 -5.62 6.35
C MET A 173 2.01 -4.18 5.87
N MET A 174 2.96 -3.27 6.10
CA MET A 174 2.83 -1.88 5.69
C MET A 174 2.81 -1.74 4.16
N THR A 175 3.60 -2.53 3.46
CA THR A 175 3.59 -2.59 1.99
C THR A 175 2.23 -3.06 1.49
N ASN A 176 1.68 -4.12 2.04
CA ASN A 176 0.37 -4.65 1.67
C ASN A 176 -0.75 -3.64 1.98
N MET A 177 -0.69 -2.95 3.10
CA MET A 177 -1.64 -1.90 3.45
C MET A 177 -1.68 -0.81 2.37
N ARG A 178 -0.52 -0.29 1.99
CA ARG A 178 -0.43 0.75 0.95
C ARG A 178 -0.97 0.28 -0.39
N ARG A 179 -0.57 -0.91 -0.83
CA ARG A 179 -1.01 -1.50 -2.10
C ARG A 179 -2.51 -1.75 -2.13
N ASN A 180 -3.06 -2.29 -1.05
CA ASN A 180 -4.49 -2.58 -0.95
C ASN A 180 -5.32 -1.30 -0.95
N VAL A 181 -4.86 -0.24 -0.29
CA VAL A 181 -5.53 1.07 -0.31
C VAL A 181 -5.57 1.62 -1.74
N ILE A 182 -4.45 1.62 -2.44
CA ILE A 182 -4.37 2.13 -3.82
C ILE A 182 -5.27 1.31 -4.75
N TYR A 183 -5.18 0.00 -4.68
CA TYR A 183 -6.05 -0.89 -5.47
C TYR A 183 -7.53 -0.60 -5.20
N SER A 184 -7.91 -0.50 -3.93
CA SER A 184 -9.30 -0.24 -3.53
C SER A 184 -9.80 1.11 -3.99
N MET A 185 -8.97 2.15 -3.91
CA MET A 185 -9.35 3.49 -4.35
C MET A 185 -9.61 3.56 -5.86
N PHE A 186 -8.77 2.91 -6.68
CA PHE A 186 -8.98 2.88 -8.12
C PHE A 186 -10.16 1.98 -8.52
N MET A 187 -10.40 0.91 -7.80
CA MET A 187 -11.53 0.00 -8.07
C MET A 187 -12.86 0.48 -7.47
N PHE A 188 -12.83 1.48 -6.62
CA PHE A 188 -14.03 2.00 -5.96
C PHE A 188 -15.03 2.54 -6.98
N GLN A 189 -16.21 1.94 -6.97
CA GLN A 189 -17.37 2.36 -7.78
C GLN A 189 -18.59 2.41 -6.87
N PRO A 190 -19.00 3.60 -6.42
CA PRO A 190 -20.20 3.71 -5.59
C PRO A 190 -21.44 3.32 -6.40
N ALA A 191 -22.42 2.70 -5.74
CA ALA A 191 -23.70 2.40 -6.35
C ALA A 191 -24.38 3.69 -6.80
N PRO A 192 -25.01 3.71 -7.98
CA PRO A 192 -25.80 4.88 -8.39
C PRO A 192 -26.90 5.14 -7.36
N PRO A 193 -27.26 6.41 -7.11
CA PRO A 193 -28.37 6.73 -6.21
C PRO A 193 -29.63 5.99 -6.67
N ALA A 194 -30.34 5.35 -5.73
CA ALA A 194 -31.58 4.66 -6.03
C ALA A 194 -32.50 5.64 -6.76
N ALA A 195 -32.97 5.26 -7.95
CA ALA A 195 -33.94 6.05 -8.67
C ALA A 195 -35.13 6.32 -7.72
N ALA A 196 -35.41 7.60 -7.51
CA ALA A 196 -36.58 7.99 -6.73
C ALA A 196 -37.79 7.30 -7.35
N GLN A 197 -38.37 6.34 -6.63
CA GLN A 197 -39.64 5.76 -7.02
C GLN A 197 -40.65 6.91 -6.97
N THR A 198 -40.98 7.46 -8.11
CA THR A 198 -42.13 8.34 -8.26
C THR A 198 -43.35 7.46 -8.00
N THR A 199 -43.80 7.45 -6.79
CA THR A 199 -45.14 6.97 -6.45
C THR A 199 -46.11 7.96 -7.08
N SER A 200 -46.60 7.58 -8.28
CA SER A 200 -47.80 8.20 -8.83
C SER A 200 -48.97 7.71 -8.00
N ALA A 201 -49.54 8.63 -7.25
CA ALA A 201 -50.86 8.45 -6.64
C ALA A 201 -51.96 8.72 -7.68
#